data_e8aa5e4305643886c3c84b324164f175
#
_entry.id   e8aa5e4305643886c3c84b324164f175
#
_cell.length_a   1.000
_cell.length_b   1.000
_cell.length_c   1.000
_cell.angle_alpha   90.00
_cell.angle_beta   90.00
_cell.angle_gamma   90.00
#
_symmetry.space_group_name_H-M   'P 1'
#
loop_
_entity.id
_entity.type
_entity.pdbx_description
1 polymer ?
#
loop_
_entity_poly.entity_id
_entity_poly.type
_entity_poly.pdbx_seq_one_letter_code
_entity_poly.pdbx_strand_id
1 'polypeptide(L)'
;MNTSNRKNLFILSFTMLVVMLGYSLAMPLLPFYIERFGVGGTELGWLMSTYALMQLICAPIWGIVSDRYGRKPTLAIGVLGYTVSLFLIGLAQSFTVLFLARSLSGILSSATMPTAMAYIGESTEQKEKSRGMGQLGAMAGIGVIIGPLMGGLLSTDSLSLPFFVGSGLAALALLLVIFLLPESKPAYSSKGELPLSNEQTPTLQPDSVYLKAKRPRVLDIYFRVLLSPAGILLLLIFIMSFGMTNFQGMVGLYVVDKLDFTTAQVGSLWMVMGAVLIVVQGALVGVLTEKFGDLNLIKVGLLGGSLGFVLVAFAWNYPTTLLAIGFFILALALIGPALNSYISNFAGEHQGAVMGLNSAFTSLGKVIGPLWGGYIYDINIEYPFFSGAATLLIGLSVSFIGLRKQPLGGVKSLAG
;
A
#
# COMPACT_ATOMS: atom_id res chain seq x y z
N MET A 1 -19.36 7.19 -21.29
CA MET A 1 -19.57 7.85 -19.96
C MET A 1 -20.45 9.07 -20.09
N ASN A 2 -21.50 9.12 -19.31
CA ASN A 2 -22.37 10.28 -19.20
C ASN A 2 -21.58 11.46 -18.60
N THR A 3 -21.92 12.71 -18.92
CA THR A 3 -21.22 13.91 -18.43
C THR A 3 -21.11 13.96 -16.91
N SER A 4 -22.15 13.52 -16.18
CA SER A 4 -22.15 13.38 -14.72
C SER A 4 -21.08 12.39 -14.22
N ASN A 5 -20.94 11.23 -14.86
CA ASN A 5 -19.96 10.22 -14.46
C ASN A 5 -18.52 10.68 -14.72
N ARG A 6 -18.28 11.48 -15.78
CA ARG A 6 -16.95 12.06 -16.04
C ARG A 6 -16.56 13.07 -14.97
N LYS A 7 -17.50 13.93 -14.53
CA LYS A 7 -17.29 14.89 -13.44
C LYS A 7 -16.95 14.18 -12.14
N ASN A 8 -17.71 13.15 -11.76
CA ASN A 8 -17.49 12.40 -10.53
C ASN A 8 -16.14 11.69 -10.56
N LEU A 9 -15.79 11.06 -11.69
CA LEU A 9 -14.50 10.42 -11.87
C LEU A 9 -13.33 11.42 -11.77
N PHE A 10 -13.49 12.62 -12.31
CA PHE A 10 -12.47 13.67 -12.18
C PHE A 10 -12.27 14.10 -10.73
N ILE A 11 -13.36 14.34 -9.97
CA ILE A 11 -13.28 14.73 -8.55
C ILE A 11 -12.58 13.64 -7.73
N LEU A 12 -12.96 12.36 -7.92
CA LEU A 12 -12.35 11.24 -7.22
C LEU A 12 -10.88 11.05 -7.60
N SER A 13 -10.55 11.20 -8.89
CA SER A 13 -9.18 11.12 -9.39
C SER A 13 -8.31 12.22 -8.81
N PHE A 14 -8.80 13.45 -8.77
CA PHE A 14 -8.10 14.57 -8.14
C PHE A 14 -7.92 14.34 -6.64
N THR A 15 -8.96 13.86 -5.96
CA THR A 15 -8.88 13.52 -4.53
C THR A 15 -7.81 12.45 -4.28
N MET A 16 -7.74 11.39 -5.09
CA MET A 16 -6.72 10.35 -4.97
C MET A 16 -5.31 10.87 -5.21
N LEU A 17 -5.15 11.71 -6.24
CA LEU A 17 -3.87 12.38 -6.52
C LEU A 17 -3.41 13.18 -5.30
N VAL A 18 -4.26 14.04 -4.75
CA VAL A 18 -3.93 14.92 -3.61
C VAL A 18 -3.62 14.11 -2.34
N VAL A 19 -4.41 13.09 -2.03
CA VAL A 19 -4.17 12.23 -0.86
C VAL A 19 -2.85 11.48 -0.98
N MET A 20 -2.54 10.91 -2.14
CA MET A 20 -1.28 10.20 -2.36
C MET A 20 -0.08 11.15 -2.45
N LEU A 21 -0.27 12.33 -3.02
CA LEU A 21 0.74 13.39 -3.04
C LEU A 21 1.14 13.79 -1.62
N GLY A 22 0.19 14.10 -0.76
CA GLY A 22 0.49 14.49 0.60
C GLY A 22 1.08 13.36 1.44
N TYR A 23 0.66 12.08 1.22
CA TYR A 23 1.27 10.92 1.84
C TYR A 23 2.77 10.83 1.50
N SER A 24 3.09 10.90 0.22
CA SER A 24 4.45 10.73 -0.28
C SER A 24 5.33 11.97 -0.08
N LEU A 25 4.73 13.17 -0.03
CA LEU A 25 5.39 14.43 0.31
C LEU A 25 6.05 14.39 1.70
N ALA A 26 5.43 13.70 2.66
CA ALA A 26 5.97 13.59 4.00
C ALA A 26 7.24 12.72 4.06
N MET A 27 7.36 11.71 3.19
CA MET A 27 8.42 10.70 3.28
C MET A 27 9.85 11.27 3.26
N PRO A 28 10.23 12.16 2.33
CA PRO A 28 11.57 12.74 2.30
C PRO A 28 11.83 13.74 3.44
N LEU A 29 10.79 14.24 4.10
CA LEU A 29 10.91 15.28 5.12
C LEU A 29 11.01 14.73 6.55
N LEU A 30 10.49 13.52 6.80
CA LEU A 30 10.50 12.93 8.13
C LEU A 30 11.92 12.83 8.74
N PRO A 31 12.99 12.44 8.01
CA PRO A 31 14.34 12.42 8.54
C PRO A 31 14.77 13.78 9.11
N PHE A 32 14.48 14.88 8.41
CA PHE A 32 14.84 16.23 8.86
C PHE A 32 14.05 16.70 10.09
N TYR A 33 12.81 16.21 10.27
CA TYR A 33 12.07 16.43 11.52
C TYR A 33 12.67 15.64 12.68
N ILE A 34 13.12 14.39 12.42
CA ILE A 34 13.80 13.54 13.42
C ILE A 34 15.08 14.22 13.90
N GLU A 35 15.92 14.69 12.96
CA GLU A 35 17.13 15.45 13.27
C GLU A 35 16.81 16.74 14.04
N ARG A 36 15.83 17.54 13.58
CA ARG A 36 15.41 18.79 14.22
C ARG A 36 14.92 18.59 15.67
N PHE A 37 14.27 17.46 15.96
CA PHE A 37 13.77 17.15 17.31
C PHE A 37 14.81 16.42 18.17
N GLY A 38 15.98 16.11 17.66
CA GLY A 38 17.06 15.42 18.37
C GLY A 38 16.69 14.00 18.79
N VAL A 39 15.89 13.30 17.97
CA VAL A 39 15.48 11.91 18.18
C VAL A 39 16.08 11.01 17.09
N GLY A 40 16.01 9.68 17.27
CA GLY A 40 16.77 8.74 16.45
C GLY A 40 15.95 7.94 15.44
N GLY A 41 16.57 6.87 14.94
CA GLY A 41 15.96 5.93 13.99
C GLY A 41 14.77 5.18 14.60
N THR A 42 14.82 4.87 15.89
CA THR A 42 13.72 4.20 16.60
C THR A 42 12.44 5.03 16.54
N GLU A 43 12.50 6.33 16.79
CA GLU A 43 11.35 7.23 16.72
C GLU A 43 10.84 7.37 15.29
N LEU A 44 11.72 7.42 14.28
CA LEU A 44 11.32 7.39 12.88
C LEU A 44 10.58 6.09 12.55
N GLY A 45 11.09 4.96 13.04
CA GLY A 45 10.45 3.65 12.91
C GLY A 45 9.04 3.64 13.50
N TRP A 46 8.87 4.18 14.71
CA TRP A 46 7.54 4.33 15.35
C TRP A 46 6.60 5.20 14.51
N LEU A 47 7.09 6.32 14.02
CA LEU A 47 6.31 7.28 13.24
C LEU A 47 5.75 6.67 11.96
N MET A 48 6.57 5.88 11.26
CA MET A 48 6.14 5.20 10.04
C MET A 48 5.22 4.02 10.31
N SER A 49 5.56 3.22 11.31
CA SER A 49 4.80 2.02 11.68
C SER A 49 3.42 2.35 12.25
N THR A 50 3.31 3.43 13.03
CA THR A 50 2.02 3.87 13.60
C THR A 50 1.03 4.22 12.50
N TYR A 51 1.47 4.93 11.44
CA TYR A 51 0.61 5.20 10.29
C TYR A 51 0.09 3.91 9.66
N ALA A 52 0.96 2.95 9.39
CA ALA A 52 0.59 1.67 8.79
C ALA A 52 -0.30 0.82 9.71
N LEU A 53 -0.04 0.84 11.01
CA LEU A 53 -0.84 0.13 12.02
C LEU A 53 -2.25 0.71 12.13
N MET A 54 -2.37 2.04 12.23
CA MET A 54 -3.67 2.71 12.26
C MET A 54 -4.46 2.45 10.98
N GLN A 55 -3.80 2.45 9.82
CA GLN A 55 -4.44 2.12 8.56
C GLN A 55 -4.94 0.66 8.54
N LEU A 56 -4.14 -0.29 9.03
CA LEU A 56 -4.52 -1.70 9.12
C LEU A 56 -5.79 -1.91 9.99
N ILE A 57 -5.84 -1.26 11.15
CA ILE A 57 -6.94 -1.40 12.10
C ILE A 57 -8.20 -0.67 11.60
N CYS A 58 -8.04 0.55 11.08
CA CYS A 58 -9.18 1.42 10.79
C CYS A 58 -9.78 1.21 9.38
N ALA A 59 -9.01 0.69 8.40
CA ALA A 59 -9.54 0.51 7.05
C ALA A 59 -10.78 -0.40 6.97
N PRO A 60 -10.86 -1.57 7.67
CA PRO A 60 -12.08 -2.38 7.70
C PRO A 60 -13.26 -1.66 8.37
N ILE A 61 -12.99 -0.88 9.42
CA ILE A 61 -14.01 -0.10 10.14
C ILE A 61 -14.62 0.94 9.21
N TRP A 62 -13.78 1.68 8.47
CA TRP A 62 -14.23 2.65 7.49
C TRP A 62 -15.00 2.03 6.32
N GLY A 63 -14.65 0.80 5.92
CA GLY A 63 -15.45 0.03 4.96
C GLY A 63 -16.91 -0.13 5.45
N ILE A 64 -17.09 -0.62 6.67
CA ILE A 64 -18.42 -0.81 7.29
C ILE A 64 -19.16 0.52 7.45
N VAL A 65 -18.46 1.57 7.90
CA VAL A 65 -19.03 2.92 8.04
C VAL A 65 -19.50 3.44 6.68
N SER A 66 -18.68 3.27 5.64
CA SER A 66 -18.99 3.68 4.29
C SER A 66 -20.20 2.95 3.68
N ASP A 67 -20.35 1.66 3.99
CA ASP A 67 -21.52 0.87 3.57
C ASP A 67 -22.81 1.33 4.25
N ARG A 68 -22.71 1.75 5.52
CA ARG A 68 -23.88 2.12 6.34
C ARG A 68 -24.30 3.57 6.18
N TYR A 69 -23.33 4.50 6.15
CA TYR A 69 -23.60 5.94 6.18
C TYR A 69 -23.47 6.60 4.82
N GLY A 70 -22.98 5.87 3.81
CA GLY A 70 -22.78 6.37 2.46
C GLY A 70 -21.32 6.63 2.10
N ARG A 71 -21.05 6.69 0.79
CA ARG A 71 -19.69 6.83 0.26
C ARG A 71 -19.17 8.26 0.39
N LYS A 72 -20.00 9.24 0.06
CA LYS A 72 -19.63 10.66 0.10
C LYS A 72 -19.27 11.14 1.50
N PRO A 73 -20.07 10.93 2.57
CA PRO A 73 -19.72 11.36 3.92
C PRO A 73 -18.42 10.73 4.42
N THR A 74 -18.26 9.42 4.19
CA THR A 74 -17.04 8.70 4.60
C THR A 74 -15.81 9.21 3.88
N LEU A 75 -15.90 9.46 2.59
CA LEU A 75 -14.82 10.07 1.80
C LEU A 75 -14.49 11.48 2.31
N ALA A 76 -15.51 12.30 2.59
CA ALA A 76 -15.33 13.65 3.11
C ALA A 76 -14.62 13.65 4.48
N ILE A 77 -15.00 12.75 5.39
CA ILE A 77 -14.34 12.58 6.70
C ILE A 77 -12.87 12.16 6.50
N GLY A 78 -12.60 11.22 5.60
CA GLY A 78 -11.24 10.77 5.29
C GLY A 78 -10.35 11.92 4.78
N VAL A 79 -10.86 12.71 3.83
CA VAL A 79 -10.13 13.85 3.25
C VAL A 79 -9.99 15.00 4.26
N LEU A 80 -11.03 15.29 5.07
CA LEU A 80 -10.95 16.27 6.16
C LEU A 80 -9.88 15.91 7.16
N GLY A 81 -9.91 14.66 7.62
CA GLY A 81 -8.91 14.17 8.57
C GLY A 81 -7.51 14.27 8.03
N TYR A 82 -7.35 14.00 6.74
CA TYR A 82 -6.07 14.13 6.06
C TYR A 82 -5.61 15.59 5.97
N THR A 83 -6.52 16.50 5.62
CA THR A 83 -6.28 17.96 5.61
C THR A 83 -5.78 18.45 6.96
N VAL A 84 -6.50 18.09 8.04
CA VAL A 84 -6.15 18.47 9.40
C VAL A 84 -4.81 17.85 9.82
N SER A 85 -4.56 16.59 9.48
CA SER A 85 -3.31 15.90 9.82
C SER A 85 -2.09 16.57 9.17
N LEU A 86 -2.17 16.92 7.88
CA LEU A 86 -1.08 17.65 7.19
C LEU A 86 -0.84 19.02 7.83
N PHE A 87 -1.91 19.74 8.16
CA PHE A 87 -1.80 21.02 8.83
C PHE A 87 -1.10 20.89 10.19
N LEU A 88 -1.47 19.89 11.00
CA LEU A 88 -0.85 19.61 12.28
C LEU A 88 0.62 19.20 12.15
N ILE A 89 0.98 18.43 11.11
CA ILE A 89 2.39 18.09 10.83
C ILE A 89 3.18 19.36 10.52
N GLY A 90 2.61 20.29 9.72
CA GLY A 90 3.25 21.58 9.44
C GLY A 90 3.46 22.45 10.69
N LEU A 91 2.61 22.31 11.69
CA LEU A 91 2.72 23.02 12.98
C LEU A 91 3.56 22.27 14.02
N ALA A 92 4.02 21.05 13.73
CA ALA A 92 4.70 20.22 14.72
C ALA A 92 6.02 20.86 15.20
N GLN A 93 6.10 21.10 16.50
CA GLN A 93 7.29 21.62 17.19
C GLN A 93 7.92 20.58 18.12
N SER A 94 7.37 19.38 18.18
CA SER A 94 7.89 18.25 18.95
C SER A 94 7.55 16.93 18.30
N PHE A 95 8.32 15.90 18.61
CA PHE A 95 8.08 14.53 18.15
C PHE A 95 6.67 14.06 18.52
N THR A 96 6.20 14.35 19.75
CA THR A 96 4.87 13.92 20.21
C THR A 96 3.75 14.47 19.32
N VAL A 97 3.79 15.76 18.96
CA VAL A 97 2.78 16.37 18.07
C VAL A 97 2.85 15.74 16.68
N LEU A 98 4.05 15.51 16.14
CA LEU A 98 4.26 14.84 14.86
C LEU A 98 3.70 13.42 14.88
N PHE A 99 3.98 12.66 15.95
CA PHE A 99 3.50 11.29 16.14
C PHE A 99 1.97 11.21 16.22
N LEU A 100 1.33 12.10 16.97
CA LEU A 100 -0.14 12.18 17.08
C LEU A 100 -0.78 12.57 15.73
N ALA A 101 -0.20 13.54 15.03
CA ALA A 101 -0.67 13.95 13.71
C ALA A 101 -0.56 12.82 12.68
N ARG A 102 0.53 12.05 12.70
CA ARG A 102 0.72 10.85 11.85
C ARG A 102 -0.24 9.72 12.19
N SER A 103 -0.50 9.50 13.50
CA SER A 103 -1.49 8.53 13.96
C SER A 103 -2.89 8.89 13.47
N LEU A 104 -3.28 10.16 13.63
CA LEU A 104 -4.55 10.69 13.14
C LEU A 104 -4.67 10.56 11.62
N SER A 105 -3.58 10.85 10.89
CA SER A 105 -3.51 10.65 9.45
C SER A 105 -3.78 9.19 9.07
N GLY A 106 -3.16 8.22 9.74
CA GLY A 106 -3.39 6.79 9.50
C GLY A 106 -4.84 6.36 9.75
N ILE A 107 -5.46 6.85 10.84
CA ILE A 107 -6.85 6.55 11.19
C ILE A 107 -7.82 7.06 10.11
N LEU A 108 -7.72 8.34 9.76
CA LEU A 108 -8.74 9.01 8.94
C LEU A 108 -8.50 8.81 7.44
N SER A 109 -7.25 8.86 6.97
CA SER A 109 -6.95 8.67 5.54
C SER A 109 -7.25 7.26 5.04
N SER A 110 -7.26 6.26 5.94
CA SER A 110 -7.61 4.87 5.60
C SER A 110 -9.03 4.71 5.04
N ALA A 111 -9.92 5.69 5.28
CA ALA A 111 -11.24 5.74 4.69
C ALA A 111 -11.24 6.03 3.17
N THR A 112 -10.21 6.74 2.66
CA THR A 112 -10.29 7.40 1.36
C THR A 112 -10.24 6.41 0.19
N MET A 113 -9.20 5.58 0.11
CA MET A 113 -8.98 4.68 -1.04
C MET A 113 -10.08 3.61 -1.19
N PRO A 114 -10.46 2.87 -0.12
CA PRO A 114 -11.53 1.87 -0.21
C PRO A 114 -12.86 2.50 -0.61
N THR A 115 -13.19 3.66 -0.04
CA THR A 115 -14.44 4.37 -0.32
C THR A 115 -14.51 4.88 -1.75
N ALA A 116 -13.39 5.44 -2.29
CA ALA A 116 -13.33 5.88 -3.67
C ALA A 116 -13.46 4.72 -4.67
N MET A 117 -12.82 3.59 -4.39
CA MET A 117 -12.97 2.37 -5.21
C MET A 117 -14.39 1.84 -5.18
N ALA A 118 -15.02 1.79 -4.00
CA ALA A 118 -16.41 1.37 -3.85
C ALA A 118 -17.37 2.33 -4.57
N TYR A 119 -17.16 3.64 -4.48
CA TYR A 119 -17.94 4.66 -5.19
C TYR A 119 -17.94 4.40 -6.71
N ILE A 120 -16.77 4.22 -7.31
CA ILE A 120 -16.66 3.89 -8.75
C ILE A 120 -17.35 2.56 -9.07
N GLY A 121 -17.15 1.55 -8.21
CA GLY A 121 -17.78 0.24 -8.36
C GLY A 121 -19.31 0.29 -8.42
N GLU A 122 -19.93 1.26 -7.73
CA GLU A 122 -21.39 1.43 -7.61
C GLU A 122 -21.97 2.41 -8.63
N SER A 123 -21.23 3.48 -8.96
CA SER A 123 -21.72 4.58 -9.80
C SER A 123 -21.42 4.39 -11.29
N THR A 124 -20.65 3.36 -11.67
CA THR A 124 -20.17 3.20 -13.04
C THR A 124 -20.68 1.87 -13.63
N GLU A 125 -21.07 1.88 -14.90
CA GLU A 125 -21.46 0.67 -15.63
C GLU A 125 -20.32 -0.35 -15.70
N GLN A 126 -20.65 -1.65 -15.74
CA GLN A 126 -19.70 -2.75 -15.69
C GLN A 126 -18.55 -2.64 -16.70
N LYS A 127 -18.83 -2.16 -17.93
CA LYS A 127 -17.83 -1.96 -18.98
C LYS A 127 -16.81 -0.85 -18.70
N GLU A 128 -17.19 0.11 -17.87
CA GLU A 128 -16.38 1.30 -17.57
C GLU A 128 -15.69 1.23 -16.19
N LYS A 129 -16.08 0.26 -15.33
CA LYS A 129 -15.51 0.09 -13.97
C LYS A 129 -14.00 -0.07 -13.98
N SER A 130 -13.49 -0.98 -14.80
CA SER A 130 -12.03 -1.24 -14.89
C SER A 130 -11.27 0.02 -15.31
N ARG A 131 -11.83 0.79 -16.26
CA ARG A 131 -11.23 2.05 -16.69
C ARG A 131 -11.24 3.10 -15.57
N GLY A 132 -12.36 3.24 -14.83
CA GLY A 132 -12.47 4.16 -13.70
C GLY A 132 -11.50 3.83 -12.57
N MET A 133 -11.42 2.55 -12.18
CA MET A 133 -10.47 2.07 -11.17
C MET A 133 -9.01 2.26 -11.62
N GLY A 134 -8.71 1.97 -12.90
CA GLY A 134 -7.39 2.22 -13.48
C GLY A 134 -7.02 3.70 -13.46
N GLN A 135 -7.95 4.61 -13.73
CA GLN A 135 -7.72 6.06 -13.66
C GLN A 135 -7.44 6.51 -12.22
N LEU A 136 -8.19 6.01 -11.22
CA LEU A 136 -7.90 6.29 -9.80
C LEU A 136 -6.49 5.83 -9.41
N GLY A 137 -6.11 4.61 -9.81
CA GLY A 137 -4.78 4.07 -9.55
C GLY A 137 -3.67 4.89 -10.23
N ALA A 138 -3.87 5.30 -11.48
CA ALA A 138 -2.91 6.13 -12.22
C ALA A 138 -2.71 7.50 -11.54
N MET A 139 -3.80 8.16 -11.12
CA MET A 139 -3.72 9.46 -10.44
C MET A 139 -3.10 9.34 -9.05
N ALA A 140 -3.37 8.24 -8.34
CA ALA A 140 -2.67 7.91 -7.10
C ALA A 140 -1.16 7.75 -7.32
N GLY A 141 -0.76 7.02 -8.38
CA GLY A 141 0.65 6.85 -8.75
C GLY A 141 1.34 8.17 -9.10
N ILE A 142 0.67 9.05 -9.85
CA ILE A 142 1.18 10.40 -10.14
C ILE A 142 1.41 11.19 -8.84
N GLY A 143 0.46 11.11 -7.88
CA GLY A 143 0.61 11.73 -6.56
C GLY A 143 1.84 11.23 -5.81
N VAL A 144 2.11 9.93 -5.85
CA VAL A 144 3.27 9.32 -5.21
C VAL A 144 4.61 9.80 -5.81
N ILE A 145 4.65 10.10 -7.11
CA ILE A 145 5.87 10.64 -7.77
C ILE A 145 6.06 12.12 -7.49
N ILE A 146 4.98 12.91 -7.65
CA ILE A 146 5.07 14.37 -7.52
C ILE A 146 5.25 14.81 -6.07
N GLY A 147 4.66 14.07 -5.12
CA GLY A 147 4.71 14.43 -3.71
C GLY A 147 6.13 14.62 -3.16
N PRO A 148 7.03 13.66 -3.28
CA PRO A 148 8.39 13.78 -2.78
C PRO A 148 9.19 14.91 -3.43
N LEU A 149 8.99 15.13 -4.73
CA LEU A 149 9.61 16.24 -5.46
C LEU A 149 9.13 17.59 -4.90
N MET A 150 7.82 17.75 -4.73
CA MET A 150 7.25 18.94 -4.08
C MET A 150 7.75 19.09 -2.65
N GLY A 151 7.77 17.99 -1.88
CA GLY A 151 8.28 17.99 -0.52
C GLY A 151 9.73 18.50 -0.47
N GLY A 152 10.61 17.94 -1.26
CA GLY A 152 12.02 18.33 -1.30
C GLY A 152 12.25 19.77 -1.78
N LEU A 153 11.55 20.21 -2.83
CA LEU A 153 11.74 21.55 -3.40
C LEU A 153 11.14 22.67 -2.52
N LEU A 154 9.95 22.45 -1.95
CA LEU A 154 9.27 23.46 -1.13
C LEU A 154 9.86 23.56 0.28
N SER A 155 10.67 22.60 0.71
CA SER A 155 11.25 22.59 2.06
C SER A 155 12.61 23.29 2.16
N THR A 156 13.14 23.86 1.10
CA THR A 156 14.44 24.55 1.10
C THR A 156 14.48 25.68 2.13
N ASP A 157 13.39 26.44 2.25
CA ASP A 157 13.31 27.57 3.19
C ASP A 157 12.57 27.21 4.49
N SER A 158 11.68 26.23 4.44
CA SER A 158 10.86 25.81 5.59
C SER A 158 10.35 24.37 5.45
N LEU A 159 10.71 23.52 6.41
CA LEU A 159 10.20 22.14 6.49
C LEU A 159 8.66 22.07 6.60
N SER A 160 8.02 23.12 7.08
CA SER A 160 6.57 23.19 7.29
C SER A 160 5.79 23.56 6.02
N LEU A 161 6.40 24.31 5.11
CA LEU A 161 5.71 24.84 3.91
C LEU A 161 5.08 23.74 3.04
N PRO A 162 5.76 22.63 2.73
CA PRO A 162 5.16 21.55 1.94
C PRO A 162 3.87 20.99 2.56
N PHE A 163 3.82 20.90 3.88
CA PHE A 163 2.65 20.38 4.60
C PHE A 163 1.47 21.35 4.55
N PHE A 164 1.71 22.65 4.63
CA PHE A 164 0.66 23.66 4.48
C PHE A 164 0.11 23.67 3.05
N VAL A 165 0.98 23.59 2.04
CA VAL A 165 0.56 23.47 0.64
C VAL A 165 -0.24 22.19 0.42
N GLY A 166 0.23 21.05 0.92
CA GLY A 166 -0.48 19.77 0.87
C GLY A 166 -1.85 19.82 1.56
N SER A 167 -1.92 20.47 2.73
CA SER A 167 -3.18 20.70 3.46
C SER A 167 -4.14 21.58 2.65
N GLY A 168 -3.66 22.65 2.02
CA GLY A 168 -4.46 23.51 1.16
C GLY A 168 -5.04 22.76 -0.05
N LEU A 169 -4.24 21.92 -0.71
CA LEU A 169 -4.71 21.06 -1.80
C LEU A 169 -5.75 20.04 -1.32
N ALA A 170 -5.53 19.45 -0.13
CA ALA A 170 -6.49 18.51 0.46
C ALA A 170 -7.80 19.22 0.86
N ALA A 171 -7.73 20.45 1.36
CA ALA A 171 -8.91 21.28 1.62
C ALA A 171 -9.70 21.57 0.33
N LEU A 172 -9.01 21.88 -0.77
CA LEU A 172 -9.64 22.04 -2.08
C LEU A 172 -10.33 20.75 -2.54
N ALA A 173 -9.67 19.61 -2.41
CA ALA A 173 -10.27 18.31 -2.74
C ALA A 173 -11.51 18.03 -1.86
N LEU A 174 -11.45 18.38 -0.56
CA LEU A 174 -12.57 18.28 0.37
C LEU A 174 -13.77 19.11 -0.10
N LEU A 175 -13.55 20.36 -0.48
CA LEU A 175 -14.61 21.24 -0.99
C LEU A 175 -15.25 20.66 -2.27
N LEU A 176 -14.43 20.13 -3.19
CA LEU A 176 -14.95 19.46 -4.39
C LEU A 176 -15.81 18.24 -4.03
N VAL A 177 -15.39 17.43 -3.06
CA VAL A 177 -16.16 16.27 -2.58
C VAL A 177 -17.48 16.71 -1.94
N ILE A 178 -17.46 17.72 -1.04
CA ILE A 178 -18.66 18.16 -0.33
C ILE A 178 -19.68 18.80 -1.28
N PHE A 179 -19.25 19.71 -2.14
CA PHE A 179 -20.18 20.51 -2.93
C PHE A 179 -20.52 19.93 -4.30
N LEU A 180 -19.61 19.16 -4.90
CA LEU A 180 -19.76 18.74 -6.29
C LEU A 180 -19.95 17.23 -6.50
N LEU A 181 -19.55 16.37 -5.52
CA LEU A 181 -19.73 14.93 -5.63
C LEU A 181 -21.14 14.55 -5.12
N PRO A 182 -22.01 13.91 -5.93
CA PRO A 182 -23.26 13.34 -5.45
C PRO A 182 -23.02 12.08 -4.60
N GLU A 183 -24.03 11.63 -3.83
CA GLU A 183 -23.94 10.32 -3.18
C GLU A 183 -24.08 9.19 -4.24
N SER A 184 -23.34 8.10 -4.08
CA SER A 184 -23.39 6.98 -5.02
C SER A 184 -24.63 6.11 -4.85
N LYS A 185 -25.10 5.95 -3.61
CA LYS A 185 -26.34 5.28 -3.24
C LYS A 185 -27.08 6.11 -2.20
N PRO A 186 -28.43 6.15 -2.24
CA PRO A 186 -29.18 6.68 -1.10
C PRO A 186 -28.84 5.84 0.15
N ALA A 187 -28.57 6.53 1.27
CA ALA A 187 -28.36 5.90 2.55
C ALA A 187 -29.46 4.86 2.78
N TYR A 188 -29.06 3.66 3.20
CA TYR A 188 -29.90 2.48 3.37
C TYR A 188 -31.31 2.83 3.87
N SER A 189 -32.30 2.74 2.98
CA SER A 189 -33.71 2.83 3.37
C SER A 189 -34.00 1.60 4.21
N SER A 190 -34.26 1.79 5.49
CA SER A 190 -34.57 0.74 6.48
C SER A 190 -35.97 0.13 6.28
N LYS A 191 -36.48 0.14 5.08
CA LYS A 191 -37.68 -0.63 4.70
C LYS A 191 -37.18 -1.86 3.94
N GLY A 192 -37.19 -2.98 4.63
CA GLY A 192 -36.93 -4.30 4.08
C GLY A 192 -37.93 -4.68 2.98
N GLU A 193 -37.63 -4.26 1.77
CA GLU A 193 -38.16 -4.87 0.58
C GLU A 193 -36.97 -5.47 -0.17
N LEU A 194 -36.77 -6.77 0.04
CA LEU A 194 -36.08 -7.60 -0.92
C LEU A 194 -36.80 -7.37 -2.27
N PRO A 195 -36.07 -7.01 -3.35
CA PRO A 195 -36.62 -7.05 -4.68
C PRO A 195 -36.97 -8.53 -4.94
N LEU A 196 -38.24 -8.85 -4.89
CA LEU A 196 -38.73 -10.06 -5.53
C LEU A 196 -38.50 -9.89 -7.02
N SER A 197 -37.34 -10.28 -7.49
CA SER A 197 -37.14 -10.54 -8.92
C SER A 197 -38.07 -11.70 -9.25
N ASN A 198 -39.09 -11.38 -10.07
CA ASN A 198 -39.88 -12.36 -10.79
C ASN A 198 -39.00 -13.09 -11.80
N GLU A 199 -38.13 -13.94 -11.34
CA GLU A 199 -37.52 -14.99 -12.14
C GLU A 199 -37.97 -16.32 -11.50
N GLN A 200 -38.66 -17.07 -12.31
CA GLN A 200 -39.20 -18.39 -12.03
C GLN A 200 -38.14 -19.27 -11.39
N THR A 201 -38.18 -19.41 -10.10
CA THR A 201 -37.42 -20.43 -9.37
C THR A 201 -37.93 -21.79 -9.84
N PRO A 202 -37.09 -22.65 -10.41
CA PRO A 202 -37.47 -24.04 -10.57
C PRO A 202 -37.72 -24.62 -9.20
N THR A 203 -38.92 -25.11 -8.99
CA THR A 203 -39.31 -25.86 -7.78
C THR A 203 -38.43 -27.10 -7.68
N LEU A 204 -37.32 -26.98 -6.94
CA LEU A 204 -36.56 -28.14 -6.51
C LEU A 204 -37.31 -28.87 -5.44
N GLN A 205 -37.70 -30.09 -5.73
CA GLN A 205 -38.36 -31.03 -4.80
C GLN A 205 -37.48 -31.21 -3.53
N PRO A 206 -38.09 -31.34 -2.36
CA PRO A 206 -37.40 -31.47 -1.07
C PRO A 206 -37.01 -32.93 -0.79
N ASP A 207 -36.30 -33.59 -1.67
CA ASP A 207 -35.77 -34.92 -1.43
C ASP A 207 -34.32 -35.03 -1.97
N SER A 208 -33.40 -34.44 -1.24
CA SER A 208 -32.03 -34.90 -1.23
C SER A 208 -31.41 -34.60 0.14
N VAL A 209 -31.01 -35.67 0.76
CA VAL A 209 -30.24 -35.74 2.01
C VAL A 209 -28.97 -34.87 1.88
N TYR A 210 -29.10 -33.57 2.15
CA TYR A 210 -27.93 -32.73 2.39
C TYR A 210 -27.37 -33.18 3.76
N LEU A 211 -26.40 -34.09 3.69
CA LEU A 211 -25.44 -34.28 4.76
C LEU A 211 -25.07 -32.89 5.27
N LYS A 212 -25.35 -32.60 6.55
CA LYS A 212 -24.87 -31.43 7.27
C LYS A 212 -23.32 -31.45 7.29
N ALA A 213 -22.69 -31.10 6.20
CA ALA A 213 -21.28 -30.82 6.18
C ALA A 213 -21.13 -29.62 7.15
N LYS A 214 -20.53 -29.88 8.30
CA LYS A 214 -20.20 -28.91 9.33
C LYS A 214 -19.37 -27.82 8.63
N ARG A 215 -19.95 -26.62 8.39
CA ARG A 215 -19.20 -25.51 7.74
C ARG A 215 -17.91 -25.34 8.54
N PRO A 216 -16.73 -25.49 7.93
CA PRO A 216 -15.47 -25.35 8.66
C PRO A 216 -15.44 -23.98 9.33
N ARG A 217 -15.02 -23.92 10.57
CA ARG A 217 -14.85 -22.64 11.27
C ARG A 217 -13.90 -21.78 10.45
N VAL A 218 -14.17 -20.49 10.33
CA VAL A 218 -13.34 -19.54 9.55
C VAL A 218 -11.86 -19.66 9.92
N LEU A 219 -11.57 -19.87 11.19
CA LEU A 219 -10.22 -20.13 11.72
C LEU A 219 -9.57 -21.39 11.13
N ASP A 220 -10.34 -22.46 10.92
CA ASP A 220 -9.78 -23.72 10.36
C ASP A 220 -9.35 -23.52 8.90
N ILE A 221 -10.06 -22.67 8.16
CA ILE A 221 -9.69 -22.28 6.78
C ILE A 221 -8.37 -21.53 6.80
N TYR A 222 -8.20 -20.52 7.68
CA TYR A 222 -6.95 -19.77 7.80
C TYR A 222 -5.77 -20.66 8.18
N PHE A 223 -5.92 -21.56 9.14
CA PHE A 223 -4.86 -22.51 9.50
C PHE A 223 -4.50 -23.47 8.36
N ARG A 224 -5.48 -23.98 7.61
CA ARG A 224 -5.23 -24.81 6.43
C ARG A 224 -4.45 -24.06 5.35
N VAL A 225 -4.79 -22.80 5.08
CA VAL A 225 -4.07 -21.95 4.11
C VAL A 225 -2.64 -21.70 4.57
N LEU A 226 -2.42 -21.41 5.85
CA LEU A 226 -1.08 -21.17 6.40
C LEU A 226 -0.19 -22.42 6.35
N LEU A 227 -0.76 -23.61 6.55
CA LEU A 227 -0.02 -24.89 6.48
C LEU A 227 0.10 -25.45 5.06
N SER A 228 -0.54 -24.82 4.07
CA SER A 228 -0.46 -25.17 2.66
C SER A 228 0.74 -24.48 1.97
N PRO A 229 1.07 -24.85 0.72
CA PRO A 229 2.06 -24.12 -0.07
C PRO A 229 1.79 -22.62 -0.20
N ALA A 230 0.53 -22.18 -0.03
CA ALA A 230 0.18 -20.76 0.02
C ALA A 230 0.79 -20.05 1.24
N GLY A 231 1.03 -20.75 2.35
CA GLY A 231 1.71 -20.16 3.51
C GLY A 231 3.13 -19.70 3.21
N ILE A 232 3.85 -20.40 2.33
CA ILE A 232 5.18 -19.99 1.88
C ILE A 232 5.09 -18.69 1.06
N LEU A 233 4.08 -18.56 0.20
CA LEU A 233 3.85 -17.34 -0.57
C LEU A 233 3.52 -16.16 0.35
N LEU A 234 2.70 -16.39 1.38
CA LEU A 234 2.38 -15.38 2.40
C LEU A 234 3.63 -14.94 3.17
N LEU A 235 4.52 -15.88 3.52
CA LEU A 235 5.81 -15.55 4.12
C LEU A 235 6.69 -14.71 3.19
N LEU A 236 6.74 -15.03 1.90
CA LEU A 236 7.48 -14.23 0.92
C LEU A 236 6.89 -12.83 0.74
N ILE A 237 5.56 -12.68 0.81
CA ILE A 237 4.87 -11.39 0.81
C ILE A 237 5.27 -10.56 2.04
N PHE A 238 5.30 -11.19 3.22
CA PHE A 238 5.79 -10.55 4.43
C PHE A 238 7.25 -10.10 4.28
N ILE A 239 8.14 -10.98 3.84
CA ILE A 239 9.57 -10.70 3.63
C ILE A 239 9.77 -9.53 2.64
N MET A 240 9.07 -9.55 1.52
CA MET A 240 9.12 -8.46 0.54
C MET A 240 8.63 -7.14 1.13
N SER A 241 7.48 -7.17 1.82
CA SER A 241 6.88 -5.97 2.41
C SER A 241 7.74 -5.42 3.56
N PHE A 242 8.27 -6.29 4.41
CA PHE A 242 9.23 -5.96 5.46
C PHE A 242 10.48 -5.31 4.88
N GLY A 243 11.12 -5.95 3.89
CA GLY A 243 12.33 -5.42 3.26
C GLY A 243 12.10 -4.04 2.63
N MET A 244 11.00 -3.89 1.87
CA MET A 244 10.65 -2.62 1.23
C MET A 244 10.42 -1.51 2.25
N THR A 245 9.70 -1.77 3.33
CA THR A 245 9.35 -0.73 4.32
C THR A 245 10.47 -0.48 5.34
N ASN A 246 11.31 -1.48 5.64
CA ASN A 246 12.59 -1.27 6.34
C ASN A 246 13.48 -0.29 5.55
N PHE A 247 13.64 -0.54 4.24
CA PHE A 247 14.38 0.34 3.35
C PHE A 247 13.80 1.75 3.32
N GLN A 248 12.51 1.87 3.01
CA GLN A 248 11.81 3.15 2.93
C GLN A 248 11.88 3.93 4.25
N GLY A 249 11.85 3.23 5.39
CA GLY A 249 11.95 3.84 6.70
C GLY A 249 13.30 4.52 6.94
N MET A 250 14.37 3.88 6.55
CA MET A 250 15.71 4.27 6.98
C MET A 250 16.54 4.98 5.91
N VAL A 251 16.22 4.78 4.61
CA VAL A 251 17.06 5.33 3.52
C VAL A 251 17.18 6.86 3.57
N GLY A 252 16.09 7.56 3.91
CA GLY A 252 16.12 9.02 4.00
C GLY A 252 17.04 9.52 5.12
N LEU A 253 16.93 8.93 6.31
CA LEU A 253 17.79 9.27 7.45
C LEU A 253 19.25 8.90 7.16
N TYR A 254 19.48 7.72 6.59
CA TYR A 254 20.81 7.25 6.23
C TYR A 254 21.58 8.17 5.28
N VAL A 255 20.92 8.68 4.23
CA VAL A 255 21.61 9.57 3.28
C VAL A 255 21.82 10.97 3.85
N VAL A 256 21.00 11.39 4.82
CA VAL A 256 21.23 12.63 5.57
C VAL A 256 22.43 12.44 6.50
N ASP A 257 22.43 11.42 7.34
CA ASP A 257 23.48 11.20 8.36
C ASP A 257 24.84 10.83 7.76
N LYS A 258 24.87 10.08 6.64
CA LYS A 258 26.12 9.59 6.03
C LYS A 258 26.67 10.48 4.93
N LEU A 259 25.80 11.13 4.17
CA LEU A 259 26.16 11.80 2.92
C LEU A 259 25.76 13.28 2.88
N ASP A 260 25.22 13.83 3.99
CA ASP A 260 24.77 15.22 4.13
C ASP A 260 23.80 15.67 3.03
N PHE A 261 22.86 14.78 2.65
CA PHE A 261 21.90 15.08 1.57
C PHE A 261 20.91 16.15 2.00
N THR A 262 20.65 17.08 1.09
CA THR A 262 19.62 18.10 1.23
C THR A 262 18.22 17.51 1.05
N THR A 263 17.17 18.23 1.51
CA THR A 263 15.77 17.85 1.33
C THR A 263 15.42 17.62 -0.14
N ALA A 264 15.95 18.44 -1.06
CA ALA A 264 15.73 18.30 -2.49
C ALA A 264 16.37 17.00 -3.04
N GLN A 265 17.56 16.64 -2.59
CA GLN A 265 18.21 15.39 -2.96
C GLN A 265 17.45 14.18 -2.43
N VAL A 266 17.04 14.19 -1.17
CA VAL A 266 16.20 13.11 -0.60
C VAL A 266 14.86 13.02 -1.34
N GLY A 267 14.22 14.15 -1.65
CA GLY A 267 12.99 14.19 -2.46
C GLY A 267 13.16 13.53 -3.83
N SER A 268 14.30 13.76 -4.48
CA SER A 268 14.63 13.17 -5.79
C SER A 268 14.85 11.65 -5.71
N LEU A 269 15.40 11.12 -4.61
CA LEU A 269 15.50 9.66 -4.40
C LEU A 269 14.11 9.02 -4.42
N TRP A 270 13.16 9.59 -3.68
CA TRP A 270 11.78 9.10 -3.65
C TRP A 270 11.07 9.23 -4.99
N MET A 271 11.34 10.32 -5.73
CA MET A 271 10.82 10.49 -7.10
C MET A 271 11.34 9.39 -8.02
N VAL A 272 12.64 9.08 -7.99
CA VAL A 272 13.25 7.98 -8.78
C VAL A 272 12.64 6.64 -8.39
N MET A 273 12.45 6.37 -7.09
CA MET A 273 11.77 5.16 -6.62
C MET A 273 10.38 5.01 -7.22
N GLY A 274 9.58 6.08 -7.20
CA GLY A 274 8.24 6.10 -7.79
C GLY A 274 8.25 5.92 -9.31
N ALA A 275 9.16 6.60 -10.01
CA ALA A 275 9.28 6.52 -11.46
C ALA A 275 9.69 5.10 -11.92
N VAL A 276 10.69 4.50 -11.28
CA VAL A 276 11.11 3.13 -11.57
C VAL A 276 9.99 2.15 -11.32
N LEU A 277 9.27 2.30 -10.19
CA LEU A 277 8.13 1.43 -9.86
C LEU A 277 7.04 1.46 -10.96
N ILE A 278 6.68 2.64 -11.45
CA ILE A 278 5.66 2.80 -12.51
C ILE A 278 6.15 2.19 -13.82
N VAL A 279 7.39 2.44 -14.23
CA VAL A 279 7.93 1.88 -15.47
C VAL A 279 7.99 0.36 -15.40
N VAL A 280 8.46 -0.19 -14.28
CA VAL A 280 8.56 -1.64 -14.12
C VAL A 280 7.18 -2.29 -14.10
N GLN A 281 6.26 -1.80 -13.28
CA GLN A 281 4.92 -2.39 -13.15
C GLN A 281 4.03 -2.12 -14.36
N GLY A 282 4.18 -0.97 -15.02
CA GLY A 282 3.37 -0.60 -16.16
C GLY A 282 3.82 -1.20 -17.49
N ALA A 283 5.13 -1.39 -17.69
CA ALA A 283 5.68 -1.79 -18.98
C ALA A 283 6.46 -3.12 -18.96
N LEU A 284 7.21 -3.40 -17.89
CA LEU A 284 8.18 -4.49 -17.90
C LEU A 284 7.63 -5.79 -17.31
N VAL A 285 6.80 -5.72 -16.26
CA VAL A 285 6.35 -6.92 -15.52
C VAL A 285 5.62 -7.88 -16.44
N GLY A 286 4.66 -7.42 -17.26
CA GLY A 286 3.92 -8.30 -18.18
C GLY A 286 4.83 -9.07 -19.12
N VAL A 287 5.71 -8.36 -19.83
CA VAL A 287 6.67 -8.95 -20.77
C VAL A 287 7.63 -9.92 -20.10
N LEU A 288 8.14 -9.55 -18.91
CA LEU A 288 9.08 -10.39 -18.18
C LEU A 288 8.40 -11.64 -17.59
N THR A 289 7.16 -11.51 -17.14
CA THR A 289 6.36 -12.64 -16.65
C THR A 289 6.10 -13.66 -17.77
N GLU A 290 5.70 -13.20 -18.95
CA GLU A 290 5.50 -14.09 -20.12
C GLU A 290 6.78 -14.81 -20.52
N LYS A 291 7.93 -14.10 -20.48
CA LYS A 291 9.20 -14.66 -20.96
C LYS A 291 9.89 -15.57 -19.93
N PHE A 292 9.89 -15.20 -18.65
CA PHE A 292 10.68 -15.86 -17.61
C PHE A 292 9.82 -16.63 -16.59
N GLY A 293 8.53 -16.34 -16.51
CA GLY A 293 7.58 -16.90 -15.53
C GLY A 293 7.71 -16.28 -14.13
N ASP A 294 6.62 -16.32 -13.38
CA ASP A 294 6.50 -15.69 -12.05
C ASP A 294 7.58 -16.17 -11.06
N LEU A 295 7.85 -17.48 -11.02
CA LEU A 295 8.81 -18.07 -10.07
C LEU A 295 10.25 -17.56 -10.24
N ASN A 296 10.69 -17.40 -11.49
CA ASN A 296 12.03 -16.89 -11.76
C ASN A 296 12.11 -15.39 -11.44
N LEU A 297 11.04 -14.64 -11.71
CA LEU A 297 10.98 -13.21 -11.36
C LEU A 297 11.04 -13.00 -9.85
N ILE A 298 10.34 -13.83 -9.06
CA ILE A 298 10.43 -13.79 -7.59
C ILE A 298 11.88 -14.02 -7.14
N LYS A 299 12.55 -15.06 -7.67
CA LYS A 299 13.94 -15.38 -7.28
C LYS A 299 14.93 -14.29 -7.69
N VAL A 300 14.84 -13.82 -8.93
CA VAL A 300 15.70 -12.74 -9.44
C VAL A 300 15.45 -11.44 -8.66
N GLY A 301 14.19 -11.13 -8.36
CA GLY A 301 13.83 -9.97 -7.56
C GLY A 301 14.38 -10.03 -6.13
N LEU A 302 14.27 -11.19 -5.45
CA LEU A 302 14.82 -11.39 -4.10
C LEU A 302 16.35 -11.27 -4.07
N LEU A 303 17.04 -11.89 -5.03
CA LEU A 303 18.50 -11.77 -5.16
C LEU A 303 18.91 -10.33 -5.49
N GLY A 304 18.28 -9.72 -6.51
CA GLY A 304 18.57 -8.35 -6.91
C GLY A 304 18.25 -7.34 -5.81
N GLY A 305 17.16 -7.53 -5.08
CA GLY A 305 16.82 -6.70 -3.92
C GLY A 305 17.85 -6.82 -2.79
N SER A 306 18.34 -8.04 -2.50
CA SER A 306 19.41 -8.24 -1.52
C SER A 306 20.71 -7.53 -1.95
N LEU A 307 21.12 -7.69 -3.21
CA LEU A 307 22.27 -6.97 -3.75
C LEU A 307 22.06 -5.45 -3.73
N GLY A 308 20.86 -4.99 -4.05
CA GLY A 308 20.50 -3.57 -4.01
C GLY A 308 20.63 -2.96 -2.62
N PHE A 309 20.25 -3.66 -1.56
CA PHE A 309 20.49 -3.23 -0.19
C PHE A 309 21.98 -3.03 0.08
N VAL A 310 22.81 -3.99 -0.31
CA VAL A 310 24.27 -3.91 -0.14
C VAL A 310 24.84 -2.73 -0.93
N LEU A 311 24.41 -2.55 -2.19
CA LEU A 311 24.85 -1.43 -3.02
C LEU A 311 24.51 -0.06 -2.40
N VAL A 312 23.34 0.08 -1.78
CA VAL A 312 22.95 1.31 -1.08
C VAL A 312 23.86 1.55 0.14
N ALA A 313 24.16 0.52 0.92
CA ALA A 313 25.06 0.64 2.08
C ALA A 313 26.47 1.11 1.68
N PHE A 314 26.93 0.74 0.48
CA PHE A 314 28.25 1.14 -0.05
C PHE A 314 28.21 2.38 -0.97
N ALA A 315 27.07 3.05 -1.12
CA ALA A 315 27.00 4.29 -1.88
C ALA A 315 27.76 5.42 -1.16
N TRP A 316 28.50 6.22 -1.93
CA TRP A 316 29.40 7.26 -1.39
C TRP A 316 29.14 8.67 -1.94
N ASN A 317 28.21 8.81 -2.88
CA ASN A 317 27.82 10.10 -3.43
C ASN A 317 26.42 10.05 -4.04
N TYR A 318 25.87 11.19 -4.40
CA TYR A 318 24.52 11.31 -4.94
C TYR A 318 24.26 10.44 -6.19
N PRO A 319 25.09 10.42 -7.26
CA PRO A 319 24.86 9.56 -8.42
C PRO A 319 24.87 8.06 -8.09
N THR A 320 25.83 7.61 -7.27
CA THR A 320 25.90 6.19 -6.90
C THR A 320 24.72 5.76 -6.04
N THR A 321 24.22 6.64 -5.18
CA THR A 321 23.01 6.41 -4.38
C THR A 321 21.78 6.29 -5.28
N LEU A 322 21.61 7.18 -6.26
CA LEU A 322 20.52 7.11 -7.23
C LEU A 322 20.52 5.80 -8.02
N LEU A 323 21.68 5.37 -8.51
CA LEU A 323 21.81 4.12 -9.25
C LEU A 323 21.52 2.90 -8.38
N ALA A 324 22.06 2.87 -7.15
CA ALA A 324 21.83 1.78 -6.21
C ALA A 324 20.34 1.65 -5.81
N ILE A 325 19.67 2.77 -5.53
CA ILE A 325 18.24 2.80 -5.22
C ILE A 325 17.42 2.42 -6.46
N GLY A 326 17.75 2.93 -7.64
CA GLY A 326 17.08 2.57 -8.89
C GLY A 326 17.14 1.06 -9.14
N PHE A 327 18.31 0.45 -8.97
CA PHE A 327 18.51 -0.99 -9.09
C PHE A 327 17.70 -1.78 -8.03
N PHE A 328 17.75 -1.34 -6.77
CA PHE A 328 16.99 -1.95 -5.68
C PHE A 328 15.48 -1.98 -5.96
N ILE A 329 14.91 -0.83 -6.33
CA ILE A 329 13.48 -0.71 -6.63
C ILE A 329 13.11 -1.50 -7.88
N LEU A 330 13.94 -1.51 -8.92
CA LEU A 330 13.73 -2.31 -10.12
C LEU A 330 13.59 -3.81 -9.76
N ALA A 331 14.49 -4.31 -8.92
CA ALA A 331 14.46 -5.70 -8.48
C ALA A 331 13.20 -6.04 -7.66
N LEU A 332 12.85 -5.20 -6.66
CA LEU A 332 11.69 -5.45 -5.80
C LEU A 332 10.35 -5.25 -6.52
N ALA A 333 10.27 -4.34 -7.48
CA ALA A 333 9.05 -4.08 -8.23
C ALA A 333 8.55 -5.29 -9.03
N LEU A 334 9.45 -6.23 -9.35
CA LEU A 334 9.11 -7.48 -10.05
C LEU A 334 8.41 -8.49 -9.14
N ILE A 335 8.69 -8.47 -7.83
CA ILE A 335 8.25 -9.51 -6.90
C ILE A 335 6.75 -9.42 -6.61
N GLY A 336 6.24 -8.23 -6.32
CA GLY A 336 4.86 -8.04 -5.88
C GLY A 336 3.80 -8.58 -6.85
N PRO A 337 3.80 -8.15 -8.12
CA PRO A 337 2.88 -8.67 -9.13
C PRO A 337 3.02 -10.19 -9.34
N ALA A 338 4.26 -10.71 -9.39
CA ALA A 338 4.52 -12.12 -9.57
C ALA A 338 3.98 -12.96 -8.38
N LEU A 339 4.17 -12.50 -7.13
CA LEU A 339 3.59 -13.16 -5.95
C LEU A 339 2.06 -13.11 -5.96
N ASN A 340 1.45 -11.96 -6.31
CA ASN A 340 0.00 -11.82 -6.38
C ASN A 340 -0.62 -12.71 -7.47
N SER A 341 0.02 -12.81 -8.64
CA SER A 341 -0.38 -13.71 -9.71
C SER A 341 -0.33 -15.17 -9.23
N TYR A 342 0.79 -15.55 -8.62
CA TYR A 342 1.01 -16.91 -8.18
C TYR A 342 0.06 -17.32 -7.05
N ILE A 343 -0.18 -16.46 -6.06
CA ILE A 343 -1.10 -16.75 -4.95
C ILE A 343 -2.55 -16.81 -5.39
N SER A 344 -2.95 -15.99 -6.39
CA SER A 344 -4.29 -16.03 -6.98
C SER A 344 -4.60 -17.38 -7.63
N ASN A 345 -3.60 -18.02 -8.26
CA ASN A 345 -3.73 -19.33 -8.86
C ASN A 345 -3.91 -20.45 -7.84
N PHE A 346 -3.43 -20.26 -6.57
CA PHE A 346 -3.62 -21.21 -5.49
C PHE A 346 -4.91 -21.00 -4.69
N ALA A 347 -5.57 -19.85 -4.84
CA ALA A 347 -6.70 -19.46 -4.01
C ALA A 347 -7.96 -20.32 -4.23
N GLY A 348 -8.18 -20.85 -5.43
CA GLY A 348 -9.33 -21.69 -5.75
C GLY A 348 -10.66 -21.13 -5.22
N GLU A 349 -11.44 -21.97 -4.55
CA GLU A 349 -12.72 -21.58 -3.92
C GLU A 349 -12.56 -20.65 -2.68
N HIS A 350 -11.36 -20.54 -2.11
CA HIS A 350 -11.07 -19.75 -0.91
C HIS A 350 -10.39 -18.41 -1.22
N GLN A 351 -10.60 -17.84 -2.41
CA GLN A 351 -9.94 -16.63 -2.88
C GLN A 351 -10.05 -15.45 -1.89
N GLY A 352 -11.21 -15.25 -1.26
CA GLY A 352 -11.40 -14.20 -0.26
C GLY A 352 -10.51 -14.36 0.98
N ALA A 353 -10.39 -15.58 1.51
CA ALA A 353 -9.55 -15.86 2.67
C ALA A 353 -8.06 -15.69 2.35
N VAL A 354 -7.61 -16.17 1.20
CA VAL A 354 -6.23 -16.06 0.74
C VAL A 354 -5.84 -14.60 0.49
N MET A 355 -6.70 -13.80 -0.15
CA MET A 355 -6.46 -12.37 -0.36
C MET A 355 -6.51 -11.56 0.94
N GLY A 356 -7.37 -11.96 1.90
CA GLY A 356 -7.37 -11.38 3.24
C GLY A 356 -6.05 -11.61 3.98
N LEU A 357 -5.53 -12.85 3.94
CA LEU A 357 -4.21 -13.17 4.50
C LEU A 357 -3.07 -12.43 3.78
N ASN A 358 -3.12 -12.34 2.45
CA ASN A 358 -2.16 -11.54 1.68
C ASN A 358 -2.09 -10.08 2.20
N SER A 359 -3.26 -9.45 2.37
CA SER A 359 -3.34 -8.09 2.90
C SER A 359 -2.82 -7.99 4.34
N ALA A 360 -3.09 -8.98 5.19
CA ALA A 360 -2.62 -9.03 6.57
C ALA A 360 -1.09 -9.16 6.63
N PHE A 361 -0.48 -10.09 5.88
CA PHE A 361 0.97 -10.28 5.84
C PHE A 361 1.70 -9.07 5.23
N THR A 362 1.13 -8.45 4.20
CA THR A 362 1.63 -7.17 3.65
C THR A 362 1.64 -6.09 4.72
N SER A 363 0.56 -5.94 5.47
CA SER A 363 0.42 -4.92 6.51
C SER A 363 1.34 -5.19 7.71
N LEU A 364 1.51 -6.45 8.11
CA LEU A 364 2.49 -6.83 9.15
C LEU A 364 3.91 -6.44 8.73
N GLY A 365 4.29 -6.68 7.48
CA GLY A 365 5.58 -6.24 6.94
C GLY A 365 5.75 -4.71 7.00
N LYS A 366 4.70 -3.96 6.66
CA LYS A 366 4.70 -2.49 6.72
C LYS A 366 4.82 -1.93 8.15
N VAL A 367 4.33 -2.65 9.15
CA VAL A 367 4.45 -2.24 10.56
C VAL A 367 5.80 -2.65 11.13
N ILE A 368 6.20 -3.91 10.93
CA ILE A 368 7.41 -4.45 11.57
C ILE A 368 8.68 -3.94 10.90
N GLY A 369 8.67 -3.71 9.57
CA GLY A 369 9.84 -3.27 8.82
C GLY A 369 10.47 -1.99 9.35
N PRO A 370 9.74 -0.87 9.45
CA PRO A 370 10.30 0.37 9.99
C PRO A 370 10.64 0.30 11.48
N LEU A 371 9.87 -0.45 12.30
CA LEU A 371 10.20 -0.67 13.72
C LEU A 371 11.55 -1.35 13.89
N TRP A 372 11.75 -2.43 13.15
CA TRP A 372 13.02 -3.15 13.14
C TRP A 372 14.15 -2.27 12.60
N GLY A 373 13.91 -1.64 11.45
CA GLY A 373 14.89 -0.76 10.81
C GLY A 373 15.34 0.36 11.74
N GLY A 374 14.41 1.05 12.39
CA GLY A 374 14.71 2.14 13.31
C GLY A 374 15.50 1.67 14.53
N TYR A 375 15.07 0.57 15.16
CA TYR A 375 15.77 0.03 16.33
C TYR A 375 17.24 -0.34 16.03
N ILE A 376 17.50 -1.04 14.93
CA ILE A 376 18.88 -1.43 14.60
C ILE A 376 19.69 -0.29 13.98
N TYR A 377 19.03 0.74 13.43
CA TYR A 377 19.68 1.96 12.95
C TYR A 377 20.41 2.69 14.06
N ASP A 378 19.80 2.81 15.25
CA ASP A 378 20.40 3.45 16.41
C ASP A 378 21.62 2.67 16.96
N ILE A 379 21.75 1.37 16.63
CA ILE A 379 22.94 0.58 16.94
C ILE A 379 24.05 0.88 15.92
N ASN A 380 23.69 0.85 14.63
CA ASN A 380 24.58 1.21 13.53
C ASN A 380 23.74 1.57 12.31
N ILE A 381 24.07 2.69 11.67
CA ILE A 381 23.31 3.24 10.53
C ILE A 381 23.26 2.32 9.29
N GLU A 382 24.18 1.37 9.17
CA GLU A 382 24.24 0.42 8.05
C GLU A 382 23.46 -0.89 8.31
N TYR A 383 23.17 -1.22 9.58
CA TYR A 383 22.52 -2.48 9.95
C TYR A 383 21.13 -2.69 9.33
N PRO A 384 20.28 -1.66 9.15
CA PRO A 384 19.00 -1.84 8.44
C PRO A 384 19.17 -2.41 7.03
N PHE A 385 20.23 -2.00 6.34
CA PHE A 385 20.51 -2.44 4.97
C PHE A 385 21.04 -3.87 4.95
N PHE A 386 21.98 -4.22 5.82
CA PHE A 386 22.49 -5.59 5.92
C PHE A 386 21.43 -6.58 6.41
N SER A 387 20.59 -6.19 7.37
CA SER A 387 19.49 -7.03 7.84
C SER A 387 18.41 -7.20 6.78
N GLY A 388 18.12 -6.15 6.01
CA GLY A 388 17.22 -6.21 4.85
C GLY A 388 17.73 -7.16 3.78
N ALA A 389 19.03 -7.08 3.45
CA ALA A 389 19.69 -7.99 2.52
C ALA A 389 19.60 -9.45 3.01
N ALA A 390 19.92 -9.70 4.28
CA ALA A 390 19.83 -11.04 4.87
C ALA A 390 18.39 -11.59 4.84
N THR A 391 17.39 -10.75 5.15
CA THR A 391 15.99 -11.16 5.11
C THR A 391 15.53 -11.55 3.71
N LEU A 392 15.96 -10.82 2.66
CA LEU A 392 15.65 -11.17 1.27
C LEU A 392 16.39 -12.45 0.84
N LEU A 393 17.62 -12.72 1.31
CA LEU A 393 18.32 -13.97 1.07
C LEU A 393 17.64 -15.17 1.76
N ILE A 394 17.11 -14.97 2.97
CA ILE A 394 16.27 -15.97 3.63
C ILE A 394 15.04 -16.25 2.76
N GLY A 395 14.37 -15.21 2.26
CA GLY A 395 13.25 -15.35 1.33
C GLY A 395 13.63 -16.12 0.06
N LEU A 396 14.80 -15.82 -0.51
CA LEU A 396 15.33 -16.54 -1.66
C LEU A 396 15.52 -18.04 -1.35
N SER A 397 16.13 -18.37 -0.22
CA SER A 397 16.32 -19.76 0.23
C SER A 397 14.98 -20.48 0.42
N VAL A 398 14.01 -19.83 1.07
CA VAL A 398 12.63 -20.33 1.23
C VAL A 398 11.97 -20.57 -0.13
N SER A 399 12.20 -19.67 -1.10
CA SER A 399 11.62 -19.82 -2.45
C SER A 399 12.16 -21.04 -3.20
N PHE A 400 13.43 -21.42 -3.00
CA PHE A 400 14.03 -22.62 -3.61
C PHE A 400 13.48 -23.92 -3.00
N ILE A 401 13.23 -23.93 -1.69
CA ILE A 401 12.75 -25.10 -0.97
C ILE A 401 11.25 -25.31 -1.21
N GLY A 402 10.46 -24.22 -1.13
CA GLY A 402 9.01 -24.29 -1.08
C GLY A 402 8.29 -24.14 -2.41
N LEU A 403 8.88 -23.41 -3.38
CA LEU A 403 8.27 -23.17 -4.68
C LEU A 403 8.89 -24.07 -5.75
N ARG A 404 8.65 -25.38 -5.65
CA ARG A 404 8.98 -26.31 -6.75
C ARG A 404 7.95 -26.12 -7.86
N LYS A 405 8.39 -26.23 -9.14
CA LYS A 405 7.50 -26.26 -10.31
C LYS A 405 6.42 -27.32 -10.10
N GLN A 406 5.22 -26.92 -9.67
CA GLN A 406 4.07 -27.79 -9.82
C GLN A 406 3.63 -27.70 -11.30
N PRO A 407 3.36 -28.82 -11.95
CA PRO A 407 2.81 -28.78 -13.30
C PRO A 407 1.51 -27.97 -13.27
N LEU A 408 1.34 -27.06 -14.24
CA LEU A 408 0.10 -26.33 -14.51
C LEU A 408 -0.99 -27.36 -14.88
N GLY A 409 -1.62 -27.95 -13.90
CA GLY A 409 -2.65 -28.96 -14.11
C GLY A 409 -2.92 -29.74 -12.86
N GLY A 410 -3.99 -29.35 -12.12
CA GLY A 410 -4.61 -30.23 -11.17
C GLY A 410 -4.41 -29.87 -9.71
N VAL A 411 -5.13 -28.88 -9.23
CA VAL A 411 -5.66 -28.92 -7.87
C VAL A 411 -6.72 -30.03 -7.86
N LYS A 412 -6.26 -31.27 -7.56
CA LYS A 412 -7.18 -32.30 -7.07
C LYS A 412 -7.84 -31.72 -5.83
N SER A 413 -9.18 -31.66 -5.85
CA SER A 413 -10.03 -31.23 -4.77
C SER A 413 -9.47 -31.69 -3.41
N LEU A 414 -9.29 -30.73 -2.48
CA LEU A 414 -9.10 -30.99 -1.06
C LEU A 414 -10.46 -31.45 -0.45
N ALA A 415 -11.15 -32.37 -1.14
CA ALA A 415 -12.26 -33.14 -0.65
C ALA A 415 -11.73 -34.49 -0.23
N GLY A 416 -11.35 -34.60 1.03
CA GLY A 416 -11.03 -35.81 1.74
C GLY A 416 -11.28 -35.56 3.21
#